data_5e86a35bb0d8325fe38f3fa79b526a9c
#
_entry.id   5e86a35bb0d8325fe38f3fa79b526a9c
#
_cell.length_a   1.000
_cell.length_b   1.000
_cell.length_c   1.000
_cell.angle_alpha   90.00
_cell.angle_beta   90.00
_cell.angle_gamma   90.00
#
_symmetry.space_group_name_H-M   'P 1'
#
loop_
_entity.id
_entity.type
_entity.pdbx_description
1 polymer ?
#
loop_
_entity_poly.entity_id
_entity_poly.type
_entity_poly.pdbx_seq_one_letter_code
_entity_poly.pdbx_strand_id
1 'polypeptide(L)'
;MYDISRYKALIYFRGSCFTIATLYWFYQFHVANYNGFGIQFRYLTIWGLTGNVIVTGLLLKQTLTEQKEKYFAVVSAVCVVNVLVVFLYWRLYFIDPKLVNYSGNIVWFQEYYLHLLGPLLLFADSLFVNRSFRQFKLGIIQALLLSFLYVLWTEFVTGPLNNVPIGSMAAGLPYPFLNDMVLFDRLEFYGISILTGVFFYFLFWLIDRVGISYFWSL
;
A
#
# COMPACT_ATOMS: atom_id res chain seq x y z
N MET A 1 -22.99 -19.43 -18.94
CA MET A 1 -21.81 -19.85 -19.71
C MET A 1 -20.72 -18.84 -19.44
N TYR A 2 -19.69 -19.20 -18.66
CA TYR A 2 -18.58 -18.27 -18.39
C TYR A 2 -17.93 -17.92 -19.72
N ASP A 3 -17.77 -16.64 -20.00
CA ASP A 3 -17.02 -16.18 -21.18
C ASP A 3 -15.55 -16.55 -20.98
N ILE A 4 -15.10 -17.58 -21.68
CA ILE A 4 -13.74 -18.14 -21.62
C ILE A 4 -12.69 -17.03 -21.90
N SER A 5 -13.04 -16.04 -22.73
CA SER A 5 -12.15 -14.93 -23.04
C SER A 5 -11.94 -14.02 -21.86
N ARG A 6 -13.00 -13.68 -21.12
CA ARG A 6 -12.96 -12.87 -19.90
C ARG A 6 -12.19 -13.56 -18.78
N TYR A 7 -12.41 -14.87 -18.61
CA TYR A 7 -11.69 -15.65 -17.61
C TYR A 7 -10.17 -15.67 -17.88
N LYS A 8 -9.75 -15.91 -19.12
CA LYS A 8 -8.34 -15.86 -19.52
C LYS A 8 -7.74 -14.46 -19.31
N ALA A 9 -8.46 -13.41 -19.70
CA ALA A 9 -8.02 -12.03 -19.49
C ALA A 9 -7.80 -11.72 -18.00
N LEU A 10 -8.69 -12.20 -17.12
CA LEU A 10 -8.55 -12.04 -15.68
C LEU A 10 -7.33 -12.77 -15.11
N ILE A 11 -7.06 -13.99 -15.56
CA ILE A 11 -5.84 -14.74 -15.20
C ILE A 11 -4.59 -13.97 -15.61
N TYR A 12 -4.53 -13.49 -16.86
CA TYR A 12 -3.39 -12.71 -17.32
C TYR A 12 -3.21 -11.40 -16.53
N PHE A 13 -4.30 -10.68 -16.28
CA PHE A 13 -4.26 -9.44 -15.49
C PHE A 13 -3.72 -9.70 -14.07
N ARG A 14 -4.35 -10.63 -13.32
CA ARG A 14 -3.94 -10.95 -11.94
C ARG A 14 -2.56 -11.59 -11.88
N GLY A 15 -2.23 -12.43 -12.86
CA GLY A 15 -0.90 -13.03 -13.02
C GLY A 15 0.18 -11.96 -13.21
N SER A 16 -0.06 -11.01 -14.11
CA SER A 16 0.85 -9.89 -14.34
C SER A 16 1.00 -9.01 -13.09
N CYS A 17 -0.11 -8.65 -12.43
CA CYS A 17 -0.07 -7.86 -11.18
C CYS A 17 0.76 -8.55 -10.10
N PHE A 18 0.54 -9.83 -9.87
CA PHE A 18 1.28 -10.62 -8.89
C PHE A 18 2.77 -10.73 -9.23
N THR A 19 3.08 -11.05 -10.49
CA THR A 19 4.47 -11.21 -10.95
C THR A 19 5.24 -9.91 -10.83
N ILE A 20 4.68 -8.79 -11.30
CA ILE A 20 5.35 -7.48 -11.24
C ILE A 20 5.53 -7.05 -9.78
N ALA A 21 4.51 -7.18 -8.94
CA ALA A 21 4.60 -6.85 -7.52
C ALA A 21 5.69 -7.66 -6.82
N THR A 22 5.78 -8.96 -7.12
CA THR A 22 6.79 -9.87 -6.57
C THR A 22 8.20 -9.49 -7.02
N LEU A 23 8.38 -9.19 -8.32
CA LEU A 23 9.68 -8.76 -8.86
C LEU A 23 10.14 -7.44 -8.22
N TYR A 24 9.26 -6.46 -8.06
CA TYR A 24 9.60 -5.22 -7.37
C TYR A 24 9.87 -5.43 -5.88
N TRP A 25 9.18 -6.35 -5.22
CA TRP A 25 9.45 -6.72 -3.83
C TRP A 25 10.88 -7.29 -3.67
N PHE A 26 11.29 -8.24 -4.50
CA PHE A 26 12.66 -8.76 -4.52
C PHE A 26 13.68 -7.68 -4.87
N TYR A 27 13.38 -6.83 -5.84
CA TYR A 27 14.25 -5.71 -6.21
C TYR A 27 14.50 -4.77 -5.02
N GLN A 28 13.45 -4.42 -4.24
CA GLN A 28 13.60 -3.56 -3.07
C GLN A 28 14.56 -4.15 -2.03
N PHE A 29 14.54 -5.46 -1.83
CA PHE A 29 15.47 -6.13 -0.93
C PHE A 29 16.85 -6.32 -1.54
N HIS A 30 16.97 -6.44 -2.85
CA HIS A 30 18.28 -6.50 -3.53
C HIS A 30 19.05 -5.18 -3.40
N VAL A 31 18.38 -4.04 -3.51
CA VAL A 31 19.00 -2.71 -3.40
C VAL A 31 19.01 -2.15 -1.97
N ALA A 32 18.52 -2.89 -1.00
CA ALA A 32 18.40 -2.45 0.38
C ALA A 32 19.74 -2.23 1.06
N ASN A 33 19.80 -1.24 1.95
CA ASN A 33 20.87 -1.11 2.92
C ASN A 33 20.54 -1.97 4.15
N TYR A 34 21.35 -3.02 4.38
CA TYR A 34 21.15 -3.98 5.46
C TYR A 34 21.72 -3.55 6.81
N ASN A 35 22.39 -2.42 6.89
CA ASN A 35 23.03 -1.96 8.14
C ASN A 35 22.03 -1.35 9.15
N GLY A 36 20.84 -0.94 8.71
CA GLY A 36 19.79 -0.40 9.59
C GLY A 36 18.81 -1.46 10.07
N PHE A 37 18.34 -1.33 11.30
CA PHE A 37 17.29 -2.21 11.83
C PHE A 37 15.98 -2.05 11.05
N GLY A 38 15.30 -3.15 10.78
CA GLY A 38 14.05 -3.18 10.01
C GLY A 38 14.25 -3.11 8.51
N ILE A 39 15.47 -2.82 8.02
CA ILE A 39 15.84 -2.79 6.60
C ILE A 39 14.80 -1.96 5.82
N GLN A 40 14.19 -2.53 4.79
CA GLN A 40 13.13 -1.89 4.00
C GLN A 40 11.77 -1.81 4.73
N PHE A 41 11.50 -2.69 5.70
CA PHE A 41 10.25 -2.63 6.48
C PHE A 41 10.12 -1.41 7.40
N ARG A 42 11.11 -0.52 7.43
CA ARG A 42 10.98 0.81 8.04
C ARG A 42 9.95 1.68 7.31
N TYR A 43 9.73 1.46 6.01
CA TYR A 43 8.90 2.31 5.15
C TYR A 43 7.50 1.74 4.95
N LEU A 44 6.47 2.59 5.09
CA LEU A 44 5.07 2.20 4.84
C LEU A 44 4.87 1.67 3.41
N THR A 45 5.61 2.20 2.45
CA THR A 45 5.61 1.74 1.06
C THR A 45 5.91 0.24 0.95
N ILE A 46 6.84 -0.28 1.75
CA ILE A 46 7.19 -1.72 1.74
C ILE A 46 6.12 -2.56 2.43
N TRP A 47 5.45 -2.04 3.45
CA TRP A 47 4.26 -2.69 4.02
C TRP A 47 3.13 -2.78 2.98
N GLY A 48 2.89 -1.69 2.24
CA GLY A 48 1.94 -1.65 1.13
C GLY A 48 2.32 -2.63 0.01
N LEU A 49 3.57 -2.63 -0.42
CA LEU A 49 4.07 -3.55 -1.46
C LEU A 49 3.98 -5.02 -1.01
N THR A 50 4.35 -5.34 0.23
CA THR A 50 4.23 -6.69 0.78
C THR A 50 2.77 -7.13 0.82
N GLY A 51 1.89 -6.26 1.31
CA GLY A 51 0.45 -6.48 1.25
C GLY A 51 -0.03 -6.71 -0.19
N ASN A 52 0.45 -5.90 -1.15
CA ASN A 52 0.10 -6.03 -2.56
C ASN A 52 0.50 -7.40 -3.13
N VAL A 53 1.71 -7.88 -2.86
CA VAL A 53 2.15 -9.25 -3.26
C VAL A 53 1.21 -10.30 -2.68
N ILE A 54 0.90 -10.22 -1.38
CA ILE A 54 0.03 -11.19 -0.70
C ILE A 54 -1.37 -11.20 -1.33
N VAL A 55 -2.02 -10.05 -1.45
CA VAL A 55 -3.41 -10.01 -1.90
C VAL A 55 -3.55 -10.30 -3.39
N THR A 56 -2.62 -9.87 -4.25
CA THR A 56 -2.64 -10.22 -5.67
C THR A 56 -2.40 -11.72 -5.87
N GLY A 57 -1.53 -12.35 -5.07
CA GLY A 57 -1.35 -13.80 -5.04
C GLY A 57 -2.61 -14.56 -4.60
N LEU A 58 -3.31 -14.06 -3.57
CA LEU A 58 -4.59 -14.62 -3.11
C LEU A 58 -5.68 -14.51 -4.19
N LEU A 59 -5.78 -13.36 -4.86
CA LEU A 59 -6.73 -13.11 -5.94
C LEU A 59 -6.42 -13.96 -7.17
N LEU A 60 -5.16 -14.12 -7.53
CA LEU A 60 -4.74 -15.03 -8.60
C LEU A 60 -5.09 -16.48 -8.27
N LYS A 61 -4.74 -16.94 -7.06
CA LYS A 61 -5.10 -18.28 -6.59
C LYS A 61 -6.61 -18.52 -6.65
N GLN A 62 -7.40 -17.56 -6.17
CA GLN A 62 -8.86 -17.62 -6.23
C GLN A 62 -9.38 -17.81 -7.66
N THR A 63 -8.80 -17.07 -8.62
CA THR A 63 -9.17 -17.19 -10.03
C THR A 63 -8.80 -18.55 -10.60
N LEU A 64 -7.57 -19.02 -10.37
CA LEU A 64 -7.07 -20.30 -10.89
C LEU A 64 -7.82 -21.52 -10.31
N THR A 65 -8.32 -21.41 -9.08
CA THR A 65 -9.06 -22.51 -8.43
C THR A 65 -10.58 -22.37 -8.57
N GLU A 66 -11.06 -21.40 -9.34
CA GLU A 66 -12.49 -21.12 -9.56
C GLU A 66 -13.30 -21.01 -8.26
N GLN A 67 -12.64 -20.60 -7.17
CA GLN A 67 -13.30 -20.46 -5.89
C GLN A 67 -14.19 -19.21 -5.88
N LYS A 68 -15.27 -19.28 -5.09
CA LYS A 68 -16.10 -18.09 -4.82
C LYS A 68 -15.25 -16.96 -4.27
N GLU A 69 -15.60 -15.73 -4.65
CA GLU A 69 -14.94 -14.51 -4.19
C GLU A 69 -14.78 -14.48 -2.67
N LYS A 70 -13.57 -14.26 -2.24
CA LYS A 70 -13.14 -14.23 -0.84
C LYS A 70 -12.20 -13.03 -0.62
N TYR A 71 -11.69 -12.92 0.58
CA TYR A 71 -10.63 -11.98 0.95
C TYR A 71 -11.01 -10.50 0.81
N PHE A 72 -12.30 -10.15 0.71
CA PHE A 72 -12.78 -8.78 0.54
C PHE A 72 -12.15 -7.81 1.54
N ALA A 73 -12.18 -8.15 2.83
CA ALA A 73 -11.71 -7.28 3.89
C ALA A 73 -10.20 -7.02 3.81
N VAL A 74 -9.39 -8.07 3.63
CA VAL A 74 -7.93 -7.91 3.56
C VAL A 74 -7.52 -7.20 2.28
N VAL A 75 -8.18 -7.48 1.15
CA VAL A 75 -7.90 -6.80 -0.13
C VAL A 75 -8.24 -5.32 -0.05
N SER A 76 -9.42 -4.96 0.50
CA SER A 76 -9.81 -3.56 0.67
C SER A 76 -8.91 -2.82 1.66
N ALA A 77 -8.49 -3.46 2.75
CA ALA A 77 -7.57 -2.87 3.71
C ALA A 77 -6.20 -2.56 3.09
N VAL A 78 -5.60 -3.53 2.39
CA VAL A 78 -4.32 -3.35 1.69
C VAL A 78 -4.45 -2.31 0.57
N CYS A 79 -5.56 -2.31 -0.17
CA CYS A 79 -5.83 -1.32 -1.21
C CYS A 79 -5.80 0.11 -0.63
N VAL A 80 -6.50 0.35 0.49
CA VAL A 80 -6.54 1.68 1.12
C VAL A 80 -5.16 2.09 1.64
N VAL A 81 -4.40 1.19 2.24
CA VAL A 81 -3.02 1.49 2.68
C VAL A 81 -2.14 1.88 1.48
N ASN A 82 -2.26 1.17 0.34
CA ASN A 82 -1.54 1.52 -0.89
C ASN A 82 -1.95 2.89 -1.44
N VAL A 83 -3.26 3.21 -1.46
CA VAL A 83 -3.73 4.54 -1.89
C VAL A 83 -3.25 5.63 -0.94
N LEU A 84 -3.22 5.36 0.37
CA LEU A 84 -2.66 6.29 1.35
C LEU A 84 -1.16 6.53 1.10
N VAL A 85 -0.39 5.49 0.78
CA VAL A 85 1.04 5.62 0.38
C VAL A 85 1.17 6.54 -0.84
N VAL A 86 0.36 6.33 -1.89
CA VAL A 86 0.35 7.20 -3.08
C VAL A 86 0.08 8.65 -2.70
N PHE A 87 -0.99 8.88 -1.94
CA PHE A 87 -1.39 10.22 -1.54
C PHE A 87 -0.32 10.93 -0.71
N LEU A 88 0.22 10.27 0.32
CA LEU A 88 1.23 10.85 1.19
C LEU A 88 2.53 11.10 0.44
N TYR A 89 2.97 10.15 -0.40
CA TYR A 89 4.20 10.30 -1.18
C TYR A 89 4.12 11.52 -2.10
N TRP A 90 3.13 11.61 -2.96
CA TRP A 90 3.02 12.73 -3.91
C TRP A 90 2.74 14.06 -3.23
N ARG A 91 1.95 14.07 -2.16
CA ARG A 91 1.74 15.28 -1.36
C ARG A 91 3.06 15.83 -0.81
N LEU A 92 3.87 14.98 -0.20
CA LEU A 92 5.16 15.39 0.36
C LEU A 92 6.16 15.74 -0.74
N TYR A 93 6.21 14.95 -1.81
CA TYR A 93 7.09 15.20 -2.95
C TYR A 93 6.85 16.56 -3.60
N PHE A 94 5.61 17.00 -3.76
CA PHE A 94 5.28 18.30 -4.33
C PHE A 94 5.51 19.47 -3.37
N ILE A 95 5.65 19.22 -2.07
CA ILE A 95 6.07 20.22 -1.10
C ILE A 95 7.59 20.38 -1.16
N ASP A 96 8.32 19.30 -0.95
CA ASP A 96 9.79 19.21 -1.13
C ASP A 96 10.18 17.76 -1.39
N PRO A 97 10.78 17.42 -2.54
CA PRO A 97 11.23 16.06 -2.85
C PRO A 97 12.15 15.44 -1.79
N LYS A 98 12.88 16.25 -1.03
CA LYS A 98 13.76 15.78 0.05
C LYS A 98 13.01 15.16 1.22
N LEU A 99 11.73 15.48 1.41
CA LEU A 99 10.90 14.90 2.48
C LEU A 99 10.68 13.39 2.27
N VAL A 100 10.68 12.94 1.03
CA VAL A 100 10.47 11.52 0.67
C VAL A 100 11.74 10.82 0.21
N ASN A 101 12.72 11.57 -0.28
CA ASN A 101 14.00 11.02 -0.74
C ASN A 101 15.15 11.94 -0.33
N TYR A 102 15.77 11.63 0.80
CA TYR A 102 16.87 12.44 1.37
C TYR A 102 18.11 12.49 0.46
N SER A 103 18.40 11.40 -0.27
CA SER A 103 19.59 11.31 -1.13
C SER A 103 19.49 12.14 -2.42
N GLY A 104 18.29 12.56 -2.81
CA GLY A 104 18.02 13.24 -4.07
C GLY A 104 18.16 12.38 -5.33
N ASN A 105 18.62 11.13 -5.20
CA ASN A 105 18.75 10.18 -6.31
C ASN A 105 17.41 9.52 -6.59
N ILE A 106 16.69 9.98 -7.61
CA ILE A 106 15.37 9.48 -7.98
C ILE A 106 15.50 8.44 -9.07
N VAL A 107 15.07 7.23 -8.78
CA VAL A 107 14.95 6.12 -9.74
C VAL A 107 13.51 6.08 -10.24
N TRP A 108 13.20 6.82 -11.29
CA TRP A 108 11.84 7.11 -11.74
C TRP A 108 10.97 5.87 -11.96
N PHE A 109 11.49 4.80 -12.57
CA PHE A 109 10.69 3.59 -12.78
C PHE A 109 10.26 2.94 -11.46
N GLN A 110 11.09 3.03 -10.40
CA GLN A 110 10.79 2.54 -9.07
C GLN A 110 9.72 3.42 -8.42
N GLU A 111 9.91 4.74 -8.43
CA GLU A 111 8.98 5.68 -7.82
C GLU A 111 7.58 5.58 -8.45
N TYR A 112 7.51 5.56 -9.78
CA TYR A 112 6.22 5.40 -10.47
C TYR A 112 5.55 4.05 -10.20
N TYR A 113 6.31 2.97 -10.06
CA TYR A 113 5.70 1.70 -9.73
C TYR A 113 5.19 1.68 -8.29
N LEU A 114 6.03 2.04 -7.32
CA LEU A 114 5.71 1.95 -5.90
C LEU A 114 4.62 2.94 -5.46
N HIS A 115 4.64 4.14 -6.04
CA HIS A 115 3.79 5.25 -5.62
C HIS A 115 2.72 5.63 -6.65
N LEU A 116 2.46 4.79 -7.66
CA LEU A 116 1.37 4.99 -8.61
C LEU A 116 0.88 3.66 -9.20
N LEU A 117 1.67 3.00 -10.07
CA LEU A 117 1.18 1.90 -10.91
C LEU A 117 0.77 0.66 -10.10
N GLY A 118 1.61 0.19 -9.17
CA GLY A 118 1.32 -0.97 -8.33
C GLY A 118 0.02 -0.78 -7.51
N PRO A 119 -0.10 0.32 -6.73
CA PRO A 119 -1.33 0.68 -6.05
C PRO A 119 -2.55 0.82 -6.96
N LEU A 120 -2.39 1.44 -8.14
CA LEU A 120 -3.48 1.64 -9.10
C LEU A 120 -4.02 0.32 -9.67
N LEU A 121 -3.13 -0.63 -9.98
CA LEU A 121 -3.53 -1.97 -10.45
C LEU A 121 -4.34 -2.72 -9.38
N LEU A 122 -3.88 -2.68 -8.12
CA LEU A 122 -4.63 -3.27 -7.00
C LEU A 122 -5.97 -2.56 -6.79
N PHE A 123 -6.01 -1.23 -6.87
CA PHE A 123 -7.23 -0.44 -6.77
C PHE A 123 -8.25 -0.83 -7.84
N ALA A 124 -7.79 -0.97 -9.10
CA ALA A 124 -8.64 -1.38 -10.21
C ALA A 124 -9.25 -2.78 -9.99
N ASP A 125 -8.45 -3.78 -9.57
CA ASP A 125 -8.98 -5.10 -9.22
C ASP A 125 -9.94 -5.02 -8.04
N SER A 126 -9.56 -4.31 -6.98
CA SER A 126 -10.33 -4.22 -5.73
C SER A 126 -11.70 -3.59 -5.93
N LEU A 127 -11.80 -2.58 -6.78
CA LEU A 127 -13.05 -1.83 -6.97
C LEU A 127 -13.91 -2.42 -8.09
N PHE A 128 -13.31 -2.73 -9.24
CA PHE A 128 -14.06 -3.07 -10.45
C PHE A 128 -14.21 -4.58 -10.70
N VAL A 129 -13.30 -5.41 -10.16
CA VAL A 129 -13.31 -6.86 -10.40
C VAL A 129 -13.74 -7.61 -9.14
N ASN A 130 -12.98 -7.51 -8.05
CA ASN A 130 -13.23 -8.25 -6.82
C ASN A 130 -14.33 -7.63 -5.95
N ARG A 131 -14.64 -6.34 -6.14
CA ARG A 131 -15.61 -5.59 -5.33
C ARG A 131 -15.33 -5.73 -3.83
N SER A 132 -14.10 -5.41 -3.43
CA SER A 132 -13.55 -5.76 -2.12
C SER A 132 -14.12 -4.95 -0.97
N PHE A 133 -14.81 -3.84 -1.24
CA PHE A 133 -15.35 -2.95 -0.22
C PHE A 133 -16.70 -3.40 0.36
N ARG A 134 -17.24 -4.55 -0.07
CA ARG A 134 -18.51 -5.11 0.43
C ARG A 134 -18.49 -5.40 1.94
N GLN A 135 -17.36 -5.82 2.48
CA GLN A 135 -17.19 -6.14 3.91
C GLN A 135 -16.68 -4.92 4.69
N PHE A 136 -17.45 -3.82 4.68
CA PHE A 136 -17.07 -2.53 5.23
C PHE A 136 -16.45 -2.62 6.63
N LYS A 137 -17.18 -3.19 7.60
CA LYS A 137 -16.75 -3.22 9.01
C LYS A 137 -15.41 -3.95 9.20
N LEU A 138 -15.29 -5.14 8.63
CA LEU A 138 -14.07 -5.93 8.79
C LEU A 138 -12.90 -5.30 8.04
N GLY A 139 -13.12 -4.78 6.84
CA GLY A 139 -12.07 -4.18 6.04
C GLY A 139 -11.54 -2.87 6.64
N ILE A 140 -12.41 -1.99 7.15
CA ILE A 140 -11.96 -0.77 7.81
C ILE A 140 -11.19 -1.05 9.10
N ILE A 141 -11.63 -2.06 9.90
CA ILE A 141 -10.90 -2.48 11.09
C ILE A 141 -9.51 -2.99 10.72
N GLN A 142 -9.38 -3.79 9.66
CA GLN A 142 -8.08 -4.29 9.21
C GLN A 142 -7.19 -3.17 8.66
N ALA A 143 -7.74 -2.18 7.94
CA ALA A 143 -6.99 -1.02 7.47
C ALA A 143 -6.48 -0.17 8.65
N LEU A 144 -7.33 0.09 9.65
CA LEU A 144 -6.94 0.79 10.87
C LEU A 144 -5.87 0.03 11.65
N LEU A 145 -6.03 -1.28 11.79
CA LEU A 145 -5.06 -2.14 12.49
C LEU A 145 -3.70 -2.11 11.80
N LEU A 146 -3.64 -2.24 10.47
CA LEU A 146 -2.40 -2.16 9.70
C LEU A 146 -1.72 -0.80 9.88
N SER A 147 -2.48 0.30 9.79
CA SER A 147 -1.96 1.66 9.96
C SER A 147 -1.43 1.88 11.38
N PHE A 148 -2.17 1.43 12.38
CA PHE A 148 -1.78 1.55 13.79
C PHE A 148 -0.53 0.71 14.12
N LEU A 149 -0.48 -0.54 13.63
CA LEU A 149 0.69 -1.40 13.79
C LEU A 149 1.94 -0.79 13.13
N TYR A 150 1.78 -0.13 11.97
CA TYR A 150 2.89 0.57 11.35
C TYR A 150 3.38 1.75 12.20
N VAL A 151 2.49 2.54 12.79
CA VAL A 151 2.88 3.65 13.69
C VAL A 151 3.62 3.12 14.92
N LEU A 152 3.10 2.06 15.56
CA LEU A 152 3.77 1.41 16.69
C LEU A 152 5.16 0.87 16.29
N TRP A 153 5.25 0.20 15.14
CA TRP A 153 6.51 -0.29 14.61
C TRP A 153 7.51 0.83 14.39
N THR A 154 7.07 1.94 13.84
CA THR A 154 7.91 3.08 13.52
C THR A 154 8.40 3.80 14.79
N GLU A 155 7.51 4.15 15.71
CA GLU A 155 7.83 4.94 16.90
C GLU A 155 8.56 4.11 17.99
N PHE A 156 8.15 2.87 18.21
CA PHE A 156 8.65 2.09 19.35
C PHE A 156 9.72 1.05 18.96
N VAL A 157 9.87 0.75 17.70
CA VAL A 157 10.82 -0.29 17.27
C VAL A 157 11.87 0.30 16.33
N THR A 158 11.50 0.74 15.14
CA THR A 158 12.52 1.17 14.16
C THR A 158 13.17 2.49 14.52
N GLY A 159 12.44 3.45 15.06
CA GLY A 159 12.99 4.74 15.50
C GLY A 159 14.07 4.55 16.57
N PRO A 160 13.78 3.95 17.73
CA PRO A 160 14.76 3.75 18.80
C PRO A 160 15.96 2.86 18.43
N LEU A 161 15.77 1.86 17.56
CA LEU A 161 16.85 0.94 17.18
C LEU A 161 17.74 1.48 16.05
N ASN A 162 17.43 2.64 15.48
CA ASN A 162 18.23 3.32 14.45
C ASN A 162 18.74 4.69 14.93
N ASN A 163 19.15 4.82 16.17
CA ASN A 163 19.56 6.09 16.78
C ASN A 163 20.89 6.67 16.27
N VAL A 164 21.58 5.95 15.36
CA VAL A 164 22.83 6.38 14.71
C VAL A 164 22.63 6.39 13.20
N PRO A 165 23.11 7.43 12.48
CA PRO A 165 23.08 7.45 11.01
C PRO A 165 23.90 6.28 10.42
N ILE A 166 23.38 5.63 9.38
CA ILE A 166 24.03 4.51 8.70
C ILE A 166 24.02 4.75 7.20
N GLY A 167 25.16 5.15 6.65
CA GLY A 167 25.29 5.50 5.23
C GLY A 167 24.37 6.65 4.83
N SER A 168 23.50 6.44 3.85
CA SER A 168 22.51 7.43 3.39
C SER A 168 21.22 7.43 4.21
N MET A 169 21.12 6.56 5.25
CA MET A 169 19.90 6.48 6.08
C MET A 169 20.04 7.44 7.26
N ALA A 170 19.02 8.28 7.45
CA ALA A 170 18.93 9.14 8.61
C ALA A 170 18.78 8.31 9.91
N ALA A 171 19.33 8.84 11.01
CA ALA A 171 19.07 8.29 12.34
C ALA A 171 17.58 8.42 12.70
N GLY A 172 17.09 7.49 13.51
CA GLY A 172 15.74 7.55 14.06
C GLY A 172 14.66 7.03 13.12
N LEU A 173 13.62 7.84 12.93
CA LEU A 173 12.44 7.50 12.15
C LEU A 173 12.77 7.43 10.65
N PRO A 174 12.00 6.63 9.87
CA PRO A 174 12.34 6.33 8.48
C PRO A 174 12.25 7.55 7.54
N TYR A 175 11.42 8.51 7.86
CA TYR A 175 11.26 9.72 7.06
C TYR A 175 11.92 10.91 7.77
N PRO A 176 12.83 11.64 7.10
CA PRO A 176 13.60 12.71 7.72
C PRO A 176 12.75 13.75 8.45
N PHE A 177 11.65 14.18 7.83
CA PHE A 177 10.76 15.19 8.40
C PHE A 177 10.12 14.77 9.74
N LEU A 178 9.95 13.46 10.00
CA LEU A 178 9.43 12.99 11.28
C LEU A 178 10.45 13.17 12.42
N ASN A 179 11.73 13.17 12.11
CA ASN A 179 12.79 13.38 13.10
C ASN A 179 12.88 14.86 13.53
N ASP A 180 12.43 15.79 12.68
CA ASP A 180 12.40 17.22 12.97
C ASP A 180 11.14 17.64 13.77
N MET A 181 10.16 16.74 13.90
CA MET A 181 8.92 16.96 14.63
C MET A 181 9.03 16.54 16.10
N VAL A 182 8.44 17.30 17.00
CA VAL A 182 8.20 16.84 18.38
C VAL A 182 7.12 15.75 18.38
N LEU A 183 7.06 14.96 19.45
CA LEU A 183 6.14 13.82 19.52
C LEU A 183 4.67 14.21 19.27
N PHE A 184 4.24 15.36 19.75
CA PHE A 184 2.86 15.84 19.57
C PHE A 184 2.54 16.06 18.08
N ASP A 185 3.42 16.74 17.35
CA ASP A 185 3.25 17.02 15.91
C ASP A 185 3.25 15.71 15.08
N ARG A 186 4.07 14.73 15.49
CA ARG A 186 4.06 13.39 14.86
C ARG A 186 2.74 12.67 15.09
N LEU A 187 2.20 12.72 16.32
CA LEU A 187 0.89 12.10 16.62
C LEU A 187 -0.24 12.77 15.83
N GLU A 188 -0.19 14.09 15.67
CA GLU A 188 -1.12 14.83 14.81
C GLU A 188 -0.99 14.38 13.34
N PHE A 189 0.24 14.31 12.81
CA PHE A 189 0.50 13.84 11.45
C PHE A 189 -0.01 12.41 11.23
N TYR A 190 0.24 11.48 12.15
CA TYR A 190 -0.27 10.12 12.08
C TYR A 190 -1.80 10.06 12.16
N GLY A 191 -2.39 10.84 13.06
CA GLY A 191 -3.84 10.95 13.21
C GLY A 191 -4.51 11.43 11.93
N ILE A 192 -4.01 12.51 11.33
CA ILE A 192 -4.51 13.04 10.06
C ILE A 192 -4.31 12.02 8.92
N SER A 193 -3.19 11.33 8.89
CA SER A 193 -2.92 10.30 7.87
C SER A 193 -3.90 9.12 7.99
N ILE A 194 -4.17 8.64 9.20
CA ILE A 194 -5.14 7.57 9.45
C ILE A 194 -6.55 8.03 9.06
N LEU A 195 -6.96 9.25 9.44
CA LEU A 195 -8.25 9.81 9.05
C LEU A 195 -8.39 9.96 7.53
N THR A 196 -7.32 10.32 6.84
CA THR A 196 -7.28 10.34 5.37
C THR A 196 -7.50 8.93 4.79
N GLY A 197 -6.90 7.90 5.38
CA GLY A 197 -7.14 6.51 5.02
C GLY A 197 -8.60 6.09 5.25
N VAL A 198 -9.20 6.48 6.37
CA VAL A 198 -10.63 6.25 6.67
C VAL A 198 -11.52 6.94 5.63
N PHE A 199 -11.19 8.18 5.27
CA PHE A 199 -11.89 8.93 4.21
C PHE A 199 -11.84 8.19 2.87
N PHE A 200 -10.66 7.73 2.43
CA PHE A 200 -10.55 6.93 1.20
C PHE A 200 -11.32 5.61 1.29
N TYR A 201 -11.26 4.93 2.45
CA TYR A 201 -12.04 3.70 2.64
C TYR A 201 -13.54 3.93 2.45
N PHE A 202 -14.07 4.98 3.08
CA PHE A 202 -15.49 5.35 2.96
C PHE A 202 -15.85 5.74 1.53
N LEU A 203 -15.01 6.54 0.86
CA LEU A 203 -15.20 6.95 -0.53
C LEU A 203 -15.29 5.74 -1.47
N PHE A 204 -14.36 4.79 -1.33
CA PHE A 204 -14.33 3.59 -2.19
C PHE A 204 -15.49 2.63 -1.89
N TRP A 205 -15.88 2.51 -0.62
CA TRP A 205 -17.09 1.79 -0.27
C TRP A 205 -18.35 2.43 -0.89
N LEU A 206 -18.43 3.74 -0.89
CA LEU A 206 -19.54 4.47 -1.51
C LEU A 206 -19.56 4.25 -3.03
N ILE A 207 -18.41 4.33 -3.69
CA ILE A 207 -18.28 4.07 -5.13
C ILE A 207 -18.66 2.61 -5.45
N ASP A 208 -18.20 1.63 -4.66
CA ASP A 208 -18.58 0.22 -4.83
C ASP A 208 -20.10 0.01 -4.69
N ARG A 209 -20.76 0.76 -3.80
CA ARG A 209 -22.20 0.67 -3.60
C ARG A 209 -23.03 1.34 -4.70
N VAL A 210 -22.64 2.55 -5.10
CA VAL A 210 -23.45 3.41 -6.00
C VAL A 210 -23.03 3.23 -7.45
N GLY A 211 -21.71 3.21 -7.74
CA GLY A 211 -21.19 3.28 -9.11
C GLY A 211 -21.23 1.96 -9.86
N ILE A 212 -20.96 0.85 -9.16
CA ILE A 212 -20.80 -0.44 -9.84
C ILE A 212 -22.12 -1.15 -10.09
N SER A 213 -23.17 -0.86 -9.31
CA SER A 213 -24.52 -1.34 -9.62
C SER A 213 -25.02 -0.86 -11.00
N TYR A 214 -24.53 0.29 -11.45
CA TYR A 214 -24.91 0.85 -12.76
C TYR A 214 -24.16 0.21 -13.94
N PHE A 215 -22.90 -0.20 -13.74
CA PHE A 215 -22.04 -0.79 -14.79
C PHE A 215 -22.35 -2.27 -15.08
N TRP A 216 -22.91 -3.01 -14.14
CA TRP A 216 -23.22 -4.43 -14.27
C TRP A 216 -24.70 -4.72 -14.56
N SER A 217 -25.55 -3.67 -14.60
CA SER A 217 -26.94 -3.75 -15.05
C SER A 217 -27.10 -3.51 -16.56
N LEU A 218 -26.02 -3.21 -17.27
CA LEU A 218 -25.92 -3.13 -18.73
C LEU A 218 -25.26 -4.39 -19.28
#